data_feb0fc00d9193bc222cf4b3d740f2f10
#
_entry.id   feb0fc00d9193bc222cf4b3d740f2f10
#
_cell.length_a   1.000
_cell.length_b   1.000
_cell.length_c   1.000
_cell.angle_alpha   90.00
_cell.angle_beta   90.00
_cell.angle_gamma   90.00
#
_symmetry.space_group_name_H-M   'P 1'
#
loop_
_entity.id
_entity.type
_entity.pdbx_description
1 polymer ?
#
loop_
_entity_poly.entity_id
_entity_poly.type
_entity_poly.pdbx_seq_one_letter_code
_entity_poly.pdbx_strand_id
1 'polypeptide(L)'
;MKKVIMMLASIVLAASQNMIAQNDMKLSNKQQALVAIAANEARGDIAGLKEALNEGMNHGLTISEAKEALSQLYAYTGFPRSLNALGALQQVIQERQSAGLITEAGRDTDPLPADYDALKQGTQVQTQLTGKPFDYQFAPQTDYYLKAHLFGDIFARNNLSFAEREIVTVSAISALEGCEPQLVAHVSGARNMCVTDEQLHEIPTVLRQRVGEAESRQEAYPCDIR
;
A
#
# COMPACT_ATOMS: atom_id res chain seq x y z
N MET A 1 4.55 47.58 -18.66
CA MET A 1 5.14 46.29 -19.03
C MET A 1 5.69 45.48 -17.80
N LYS A 2 6.59 46.03 -16.97
CA LYS A 2 7.13 45.29 -15.82
C LYS A 2 6.09 44.73 -14.81
N LYS A 3 5.02 45.51 -14.49
CA LYS A 3 3.95 45.08 -13.58
C LYS A 3 3.10 43.91 -14.13
N VAL A 4 2.84 43.90 -15.44
CA VAL A 4 2.09 42.82 -16.11
C VAL A 4 2.90 41.52 -16.16
N ILE A 5 4.21 41.61 -16.40
CA ILE A 5 5.12 40.46 -16.40
C ILE A 5 5.25 39.85 -15.02
N MET A 6 5.32 40.67 -13.95
CA MET A 6 5.33 40.17 -12.55
C MET A 6 4.01 39.49 -12.17
N MET A 7 2.87 40.02 -12.62
CA MET A 7 1.56 39.44 -12.33
C MET A 7 1.35 38.10 -13.06
N LEU A 8 1.80 37.98 -14.31
CA LEU A 8 1.79 36.71 -15.05
C LEU A 8 2.74 35.66 -14.41
N ALA A 9 3.93 36.06 -13.98
CA ALA A 9 4.86 35.17 -13.32
C ALA A 9 4.31 34.63 -11.98
N SER A 10 3.59 35.49 -11.22
CA SER A 10 2.96 35.07 -9.97
C SER A 10 1.79 34.10 -10.18
N ILE A 11 1.00 34.28 -11.25
CA ILE A 11 -0.11 33.36 -11.61
C ILE A 11 0.43 32.01 -12.06
N VAL A 12 1.50 32.00 -12.87
CA VAL A 12 2.14 30.74 -13.31
C VAL A 12 2.76 29.99 -12.14
N LEU A 13 3.41 30.70 -11.20
CA LEU A 13 3.99 30.08 -10.02
C LEU A 13 2.92 29.52 -9.07
N ALA A 14 1.81 30.23 -8.88
CA ALA A 14 0.68 29.75 -8.07
C ALA A 14 -0.02 28.56 -8.73
N ALA A 15 -0.18 28.58 -10.05
CA ALA A 15 -0.74 27.46 -10.80
C ALA A 15 0.17 26.21 -10.74
N SER A 16 1.49 26.38 -10.84
CA SER A 16 2.44 25.26 -10.71
C SER A 16 2.49 24.70 -9.28
N GLN A 17 2.40 25.53 -8.27
CA GLN A 17 2.32 25.08 -6.87
C GLN A 17 1.00 24.33 -6.58
N ASN A 18 -0.13 24.80 -7.12
CA ASN A 18 -1.41 24.08 -7.02
C ASN A 18 -1.40 22.75 -7.78
N MET A 19 -0.76 22.68 -8.95
CA MET A 19 -0.61 21.41 -9.69
C MET A 19 0.29 20.42 -8.97
N ILE A 20 1.37 20.89 -8.33
CA ILE A 20 2.25 20.04 -7.51
C ILE A 20 1.48 19.54 -6.30
N ALA A 21 0.79 20.42 -5.57
CA ALA A 21 -0.02 20.03 -4.40
C ALA A 21 -1.17 19.06 -4.76
N GLN A 22 -1.82 19.23 -5.91
CA GLN A 22 -2.84 18.29 -6.39
C GLN A 22 -2.25 16.93 -6.80
N ASN A 23 -1.02 16.89 -7.31
CA ASN A 23 -0.33 15.64 -7.65
C ASN A 23 0.11 14.87 -6.40
N ASP A 24 0.47 15.59 -5.33
CA ASP A 24 0.83 14.98 -4.04
C ASP A 24 -0.38 14.41 -3.28
N MET A 25 -1.61 14.80 -3.63
CA MET A 25 -2.86 14.31 -3.02
C MET A 25 -3.40 13.04 -3.69
N LYS A 26 -2.94 12.70 -4.91
CA LYS A 26 -3.37 11.50 -5.63
C LYS A 26 -2.37 10.36 -5.48
N LEU A 27 -2.81 9.15 -5.85
CA LEU A 27 -1.91 8.00 -5.96
C LEU A 27 -0.90 8.23 -7.08
N SER A 28 0.39 8.18 -6.78
CA SER A 28 1.44 8.13 -7.79
C SER A 28 1.31 6.87 -8.65
N ASN A 29 1.91 6.85 -9.83
CA ASN A 29 1.89 5.66 -10.71
C ASN A 29 2.45 4.41 -9.99
N LYS A 30 3.48 4.57 -9.15
CA LYS A 30 4.01 3.51 -8.28
C LYS A 30 2.95 3.00 -7.29
N GLN A 31 2.23 3.90 -6.63
CA GLN A 31 1.18 3.52 -5.68
C GLN A 31 -0.02 2.86 -6.37
N GLN A 32 -0.42 3.35 -7.56
CA GLN A 32 -1.45 2.69 -8.36
C GLN A 32 -1.04 1.28 -8.78
N ALA A 33 0.24 1.05 -9.07
CA ALA A 33 0.75 -0.30 -9.32
C ALA A 33 0.70 -1.16 -8.06
N LEU A 34 1.03 -0.62 -6.87
CA LEU A 34 0.89 -1.32 -5.59
C LEU A 34 -0.57 -1.73 -5.31
N VAL A 35 -1.55 -0.89 -5.66
CA VAL A 35 -2.98 -1.23 -5.59
C VAL A 35 -3.29 -2.45 -6.45
N ALA A 36 -2.87 -2.45 -7.72
CA ALA A 36 -3.13 -3.57 -8.64
C ALA A 36 -2.37 -4.84 -8.22
N ILE A 37 -1.12 -4.72 -7.76
CA ILE A 37 -0.30 -5.83 -7.24
C ILE A 37 -1.02 -6.51 -6.07
N ALA A 38 -1.46 -5.73 -5.09
CA ALA A 38 -2.09 -6.26 -3.88
C ALA A 38 -3.43 -6.96 -4.18
N ALA A 39 -4.25 -6.37 -5.04
CA ALA A 39 -5.54 -6.97 -5.40
C ALA A 39 -5.38 -8.25 -6.25
N ASN A 40 -4.46 -8.28 -7.22
CA ASN A 40 -4.19 -9.47 -8.03
C ASN A 40 -3.57 -10.59 -7.18
N GLU A 41 -2.69 -10.27 -6.23
CA GLU A 41 -2.19 -11.24 -5.24
C GLU A 41 -3.35 -11.83 -4.43
N ALA A 42 -4.21 -10.99 -3.87
CA ALA A 42 -5.35 -11.39 -3.04
C ALA A 42 -6.33 -12.29 -3.79
N ARG A 43 -6.49 -12.12 -5.10
CA ARG A 43 -7.30 -13.00 -5.97
C ARG A 43 -6.58 -14.27 -6.39
N GLY A 44 -5.25 -14.27 -6.34
CA GLY A 44 -4.42 -15.32 -6.93
C GLY A 44 -4.32 -15.21 -8.46
N ASP A 45 -4.61 -14.03 -9.03
CA ASP A 45 -4.42 -13.76 -10.47
C ASP A 45 -2.95 -13.48 -10.77
N ILE A 46 -2.21 -14.55 -11.09
CA ILE A 46 -0.78 -14.46 -11.36
C ILE A 46 -0.48 -13.70 -12.66
N ALA A 47 -1.37 -13.77 -13.66
CA ALA A 47 -1.16 -13.06 -14.92
C ALA A 47 -1.28 -11.54 -14.69
N GLY A 48 -2.37 -11.08 -14.10
CA GLY A 48 -2.56 -9.68 -13.75
C GLY A 48 -1.50 -9.15 -12.77
N LEU A 49 -1.06 -9.99 -11.82
CA LEU A 49 0.04 -9.65 -10.91
C LEU A 49 1.35 -9.38 -11.66
N LYS A 50 1.73 -10.20 -12.63
CA LYS A 50 2.95 -10.00 -13.43
C LYS A 50 2.90 -8.70 -14.24
N GLU A 51 1.74 -8.38 -14.82
CA GLU A 51 1.53 -7.12 -15.54
C GLU A 51 1.68 -5.92 -14.58
N ALA A 52 1.03 -5.96 -13.42
CA ALA A 52 1.11 -4.91 -12.40
C ALA A 52 2.53 -4.72 -11.85
N LEU A 53 3.28 -5.81 -11.64
CA LEU A 53 4.69 -5.76 -11.22
C LEU A 53 5.58 -5.11 -12.29
N ASN A 54 5.42 -5.47 -13.56
CA ASN A 54 6.17 -4.85 -14.65
C ASN A 54 5.88 -3.36 -14.76
N GLU A 55 4.61 -2.97 -14.68
CA GLU A 55 4.22 -1.57 -14.71
C GLU A 55 4.79 -0.81 -13.51
N GLY A 56 4.68 -1.36 -12.30
CA GLY A 56 5.24 -0.75 -11.09
C GLY A 56 6.74 -0.51 -11.22
N MET A 57 7.50 -1.47 -11.71
CA MET A 57 8.94 -1.34 -11.93
C MET A 57 9.28 -0.29 -12.99
N ASN A 58 8.44 -0.11 -14.01
CA ASN A 58 8.58 0.96 -14.99
C ASN A 58 8.32 2.35 -14.38
N HIS A 59 7.62 2.41 -13.26
CA HIS A 59 7.32 3.63 -12.50
C HIS A 59 8.09 3.75 -11.19
N GLY A 60 9.23 3.05 -11.07
CA GLY A 60 10.16 3.20 -9.95
C GLY A 60 9.84 2.34 -8.72
N LEU A 61 8.92 1.35 -8.82
CA LEU A 61 8.78 0.34 -7.78
C LEU A 61 10.04 -0.53 -7.76
N THR A 62 10.68 -0.61 -6.61
CA THR A 62 11.92 -1.40 -6.45
C THR A 62 11.60 -2.85 -6.13
N ILE A 63 12.58 -3.74 -6.36
CA ILE A 63 12.48 -5.16 -5.99
C ILE A 63 12.24 -5.30 -4.48
N SER A 64 12.91 -4.49 -3.66
CA SER A 64 12.78 -4.51 -2.21
C SER A 64 11.35 -4.15 -1.76
N GLU A 65 10.78 -3.08 -2.32
CA GLU A 65 9.39 -2.67 -2.03
C GLU A 65 8.37 -3.70 -2.49
N ALA A 66 8.55 -4.28 -3.69
CA ALA A 66 7.66 -5.33 -4.19
C ALA A 66 7.70 -6.59 -3.31
N LYS A 67 8.89 -7.04 -2.90
CA LYS A 67 9.04 -8.14 -1.93
C LYS A 67 8.33 -7.85 -0.62
N GLU A 68 8.49 -6.64 -0.13
CA GLU A 68 7.91 -6.23 1.15
C GLU A 68 6.38 -6.22 1.09
N ALA A 69 5.79 -5.64 0.03
CA ALA A 69 4.35 -5.63 -0.16
C ALA A 69 3.77 -7.06 -0.24
N LEU A 70 4.37 -7.93 -1.06
CA LEU A 70 3.92 -9.32 -1.21
C LEU A 70 4.14 -10.16 0.05
N SER A 71 5.22 -9.89 0.80
CA SER A 71 5.47 -10.56 2.09
C SER A 71 4.46 -10.14 3.15
N GLN A 72 4.11 -8.84 3.24
CA GLN A 72 3.09 -8.36 4.18
C GLN A 72 1.74 -9.05 3.95
N LEU A 73 1.39 -9.27 2.69
CA LEU A 73 0.07 -9.77 2.30
C LEU A 73 -0.24 -11.16 2.83
N TYR A 74 0.76 -11.99 3.19
CA TYR A 74 0.45 -13.28 3.78
C TYR A 74 -0.42 -13.19 5.04
N ALA A 75 -0.35 -12.07 5.78
CA ALA A 75 -1.16 -11.84 6.96
C ALA A 75 -2.66 -11.66 6.67
N TYR A 76 -3.01 -11.37 5.42
CA TYR A 76 -4.38 -11.13 4.96
C TYR A 76 -4.87 -12.22 4.00
N THR A 77 -4.00 -12.76 3.17
CA THR A 77 -4.33 -13.70 2.08
C THR A 77 -3.81 -15.11 2.31
N GLY A 78 -2.97 -15.28 3.34
CA GLY A 78 -2.31 -16.54 3.68
C GLY A 78 -1.03 -16.78 2.89
N PHE A 79 -0.12 -17.60 3.47
CA PHE A 79 1.14 -17.98 2.85
C PHE A 79 1.04 -18.53 1.42
N PRO A 80 0.03 -19.36 1.05
CA PRO A 80 -0.01 -19.91 -0.30
C PRO A 80 -0.06 -18.85 -1.39
N ARG A 81 -0.88 -17.81 -1.23
CA ARG A 81 -0.98 -16.71 -2.21
C ARG A 81 0.29 -15.86 -2.23
N SER A 82 0.77 -15.46 -1.07
CA SER A 82 2.01 -14.67 -0.94
C SER A 82 3.22 -15.41 -1.55
N LEU A 83 3.39 -16.72 -1.30
CA LEU A 83 4.48 -17.50 -1.88
C LEU A 83 4.37 -17.61 -3.40
N ASN A 84 3.17 -17.82 -3.95
CA ASN A 84 2.94 -17.83 -5.39
C ASN A 84 3.27 -16.47 -6.01
N ALA A 85 2.88 -15.39 -5.35
CA ALA A 85 3.16 -14.03 -5.79
C ALA A 85 4.66 -13.69 -5.76
N LEU A 86 5.38 -14.11 -4.72
CA LEU A 86 6.84 -13.97 -4.66
C LEU A 86 7.54 -14.79 -5.75
N GLY A 87 7.03 -15.97 -6.09
CA GLY A 87 7.49 -16.75 -7.23
C GLY A 87 7.26 -16.02 -8.57
N ALA A 88 6.09 -15.40 -8.75
CA ALA A 88 5.80 -14.57 -9.92
C ALA A 88 6.73 -13.34 -10.01
N LEU A 89 7.00 -12.67 -8.90
CA LEU A 89 7.96 -11.56 -8.84
C LEU A 89 9.35 -12.02 -9.28
N GLN A 90 9.82 -13.17 -8.81
CA GLN A 90 11.12 -13.73 -9.22
C GLN A 90 11.18 -13.96 -10.74
N GLN A 91 10.11 -14.48 -11.34
CA GLN A 91 10.01 -14.69 -12.79
C GLN A 91 10.03 -13.34 -13.54
N VAL A 92 9.27 -12.36 -13.10
CA VAL A 92 9.27 -11.00 -13.69
C VAL A 92 10.67 -10.39 -13.67
N ILE A 93 11.40 -10.50 -12.55
CA ILE A 93 12.78 -9.99 -12.47
C ILE A 93 13.69 -10.68 -13.50
N GLN A 94 13.60 -12.01 -13.64
CA GLN A 94 14.38 -12.77 -14.62
C GLN A 94 14.02 -12.40 -16.07
N GLU A 95 12.73 -12.26 -16.37
CA GLU A 95 12.22 -11.86 -17.68
C GLU A 95 12.72 -10.44 -18.06
N ARG A 96 12.65 -9.48 -17.12
CA ARG A 96 13.15 -8.11 -17.30
C ARG A 96 14.66 -8.08 -17.51
N GLN A 97 15.41 -8.83 -16.70
CA GLN A 97 16.86 -8.94 -16.86
C GLN A 97 17.24 -9.52 -18.23
N SER A 98 16.55 -10.56 -18.69
CA SER A 98 16.77 -11.17 -20.00
C SER A 98 16.43 -10.23 -21.16
N ALA A 99 15.46 -9.33 -20.96
CA ALA A 99 15.09 -8.29 -21.91
C ALA A 99 15.98 -7.02 -21.84
N GLY A 100 16.97 -6.98 -20.97
CA GLY A 100 17.82 -5.81 -20.76
C GLY A 100 17.12 -4.61 -20.12
N LEU A 101 15.99 -4.83 -19.45
CA LEU A 101 15.25 -3.78 -18.76
C LEU A 101 15.86 -3.51 -17.39
N ILE A 102 16.02 -2.23 -17.07
CA ILE A 102 16.49 -1.80 -15.75
C ILE A 102 15.43 -2.09 -14.70
N THR A 103 15.84 -2.69 -13.60
CA THR A 103 14.99 -2.93 -12.43
C THR A 103 15.79 -2.58 -11.19
N GLU A 104 15.35 -1.55 -10.47
CA GLU A 104 16.04 -1.06 -9.28
C GLU A 104 15.89 -2.08 -8.14
N ALA A 105 17.02 -2.41 -7.50
CA ALA A 105 17.02 -3.33 -6.35
C ALA A 105 16.27 -2.75 -5.14
N GLY A 106 16.40 -1.45 -4.94
CA GLY A 106 15.90 -0.77 -3.76
C GLY A 106 16.82 -0.96 -2.54
N ARG A 107 16.52 -0.25 -1.47
CA ARG A 107 17.24 -0.40 -0.20
C ARG A 107 16.64 -1.54 0.62
N ASP A 108 17.46 -2.19 1.42
CA ASP A 108 16.96 -3.08 2.47
C ASP A 108 16.39 -2.27 3.64
N THR A 109 15.62 -2.95 4.48
CA THR A 109 15.17 -2.38 5.74
C THR A 109 16.35 -2.09 6.66
N ASP A 110 16.23 -1.06 7.49
CA ASP A 110 17.22 -0.80 8.51
C ASP A 110 17.23 -1.92 9.57
N PRO A 111 18.38 -2.25 10.17
CA PRO A 111 18.44 -3.21 11.25
C PRO A 111 17.64 -2.71 12.46
N LEU A 112 16.91 -3.60 13.11
CA LEU A 112 16.21 -3.27 14.34
C LEU A 112 17.20 -3.11 15.50
N PRO A 113 16.91 -2.24 16.49
CA PRO A 113 17.70 -2.13 17.72
C PRO A 113 17.84 -3.49 18.43
N ALA A 114 18.96 -3.70 19.14
CA ALA A 114 19.20 -4.94 19.85
C ALA A 114 18.18 -5.24 20.98
N ASP A 115 17.56 -4.20 21.52
CA ASP A 115 16.52 -4.25 22.55
C ASP A 115 15.10 -4.08 21.98
N TYR A 116 14.92 -4.32 20.67
CA TYR A 116 13.62 -4.21 20.02
C TYR A 116 12.60 -5.17 20.62
N ASP A 117 11.48 -4.62 21.07
CA ASP A 117 10.35 -5.37 21.61
C ASP A 117 9.17 -5.28 20.60
N ALA A 118 8.97 -6.33 19.83
CA ALA A 118 7.96 -6.40 18.78
C ALA A 118 6.54 -6.23 19.34
N LEU A 119 6.23 -6.82 20.51
CA LEU A 119 4.91 -6.69 21.11
C LEU A 119 4.62 -5.26 21.54
N LYS A 120 5.60 -4.61 22.20
CA LYS A 120 5.47 -3.22 22.66
C LYS A 120 5.32 -2.26 21.47
N GLN A 121 6.21 -2.37 20.48
CA GLN A 121 6.19 -1.50 19.31
C GLN A 121 4.94 -1.75 18.45
N GLY A 122 4.60 -3.01 18.23
CA GLY A 122 3.40 -3.36 17.48
C GLY A 122 2.10 -2.91 18.14
N THR A 123 2.03 -2.93 19.49
CA THR A 123 0.90 -2.34 20.22
C THR A 123 0.78 -0.84 19.97
N GLN A 124 1.89 -0.12 19.87
CA GLN A 124 1.89 1.31 19.56
C GLN A 124 1.44 1.57 18.12
N VAL A 125 1.96 0.82 17.15
CA VAL A 125 1.57 0.93 15.73
C VAL A 125 0.09 0.61 15.54
N GLN A 126 -0.41 -0.47 16.16
CA GLN A 126 -1.83 -0.82 16.12
C GLN A 126 -2.70 0.28 16.72
N THR A 127 -2.29 0.85 17.86
CA THR A 127 -3.01 1.97 18.50
C THR A 127 -3.03 3.20 17.61
N GLN A 128 -1.94 3.51 16.91
CA GLN A 128 -1.89 4.60 15.95
C GLN A 128 -2.87 4.35 14.79
N LEU A 129 -2.87 3.15 14.21
CA LEU A 129 -3.76 2.77 13.12
C LEU A 129 -5.23 2.87 13.52
N THR A 130 -5.58 2.29 14.67
CA THR A 130 -6.99 2.26 15.13
C THR A 130 -7.45 3.56 15.77
N GLY A 131 -6.53 4.49 16.07
CA GLY A 131 -6.80 5.72 16.82
C GLY A 131 -7.07 5.52 18.32
N LYS A 132 -7.05 4.29 18.81
CA LYS A 132 -7.27 3.91 20.22
C LYS A 132 -6.66 2.55 20.51
N PRO A 133 -6.35 2.23 21.78
CA PRO A 133 -5.92 0.88 22.15
C PRO A 133 -6.94 -0.18 21.76
N PHE A 134 -6.47 -1.27 21.18
CA PHE A 134 -7.27 -2.45 20.83
C PHE A 134 -6.79 -3.65 21.63
N ASP A 135 -7.72 -4.42 22.15
CA ASP A 135 -7.45 -5.63 22.94
C ASP A 135 -8.51 -6.69 22.60
N TYR A 136 -8.09 -7.77 21.92
CA TYR A 136 -8.97 -8.84 21.52
C TYR A 136 -8.97 -9.96 22.55
N GLN A 137 -9.53 -9.66 23.73
CA GLN A 137 -9.56 -10.56 24.89
C GLN A 137 -10.20 -11.92 24.62
N PHE A 138 -11.15 -11.99 23.68
CA PHE A 138 -11.79 -13.25 23.29
C PHE A 138 -10.81 -14.27 22.70
N ALA A 139 -9.78 -13.81 21.99
CA ALA A 139 -8.75 -14.66 21.40
C ALA A 139 -7.35 -14.07 21.66
N PRO A 140 -6.78 -14.26 22.88
CA PRO A 140 -5.52 -13.62 23.28
C PRO A 140 -4.33 -14.00 22.39
N GLN A 141 -4.32 -15.19 21.82
CA GLN A 141 -3.26 -15.63 20.92
C GLN A 141 -3.32 -14.86 19.58
N THR A 142 -4.53 -14.62 19.05
CA THR A 142 -4.72 -13.80 17.84
C THR A 142 -4.33 -12.35 18.12
N ASP A 143 -4.69 -11.81 19.29
CA ASP A 143 -4.28 -10.47 19.71
C ASP A 143 -2.75 -10.33 19.75
N TYR A 144 -2.08 -11.34 20.33
CA TYR A 144 -0.61 -11.39 20.35
C TYR A 144 -0.01 -11.39 18.92
N TYR A 145 -0.54 -12.22 18.01
CA TYR A 145 -0.03 -12.27 16.63
C TYR A 145 -0.27 -10.96 15.88
N LEU A 146 -1.43 -10.32 16.06
CA LEU A 146 -1.69 -9.01 15.47
C LEU A 146 -0.66 -7.98 15.98
N LYS A 147 -0.47 -7.89 17.29
CA LYS A 147 0.43 -6.90 17.90
C LYS A 147 1.90 -7.21 17.62
N ALA A 148 2.39 -8.37 18.04
CA ALA A 148 3.81 -8.68 17.97
C ALA A 148 4.27 -8.96 16.54
N HIS A 149 3.50 -9.73 15.76
CA HIS A 149 3.96 -10.17 14.46
C HIS A 149 3.55 -9.22 13.35
N LEU A 150 2.24 -8.93 13.16
CA LEU A 150 1.83 -8.05 12.08
C LEU A 150 2.34 -6.62 12.30
N PHE A 151 1.95 -5.98 13.40
CA PHE A 151 2.31 -4.59 13.65
C PHE A 151 3.72 -4.41 14.26
N GLY A 152 4.27 -5.45 14.88
CA GLY A 152 5.63 -5.45 15.42
C GLY A 152 6.68 -5.82 14.39
N ASP A 153 6.69 -7.09 13.90
CA ASP A 153 7.75 -7.55 13.00
C ASP A 153 7.62 -6.97 11.59
N ILE A 154 6.40 -7.01 10.99
CA ILE A 154 6.20 -6.60 9.59
C ILE A 154 6.25 -5.08 9.46
N PHE A 155 5.48 -4.34 10.28
CA PHE A 155 5.45 -2.88 10.20
C PHE A 155 6.73 -2.20 10.69
N ALA A 156 7.60 -2.90 11.42
CA ALA A 156 8.93 -2.39 11.77
C ALA A 156 9.88 -2.26 10.58
N ARG A 157 9.60 -2.97 9.50
CA ARG A 157 10.42 -2.96 8.29
C ARG A 157 10.10 -1.70 7.48
N ASN A 158 11.08 -0.79 7.35
CA ASN A 158 10.89 0.58 6.87
C ASN A 158 11.21 0.80 5.38
N ASN A 159 11.21 -0.25 4.58
CA ASN A 159 11.31 -0.16 3.12
C ASN A 159 9.97 0.13 2.41
N LEU A 160 8.85 0.04 3.14
CA LEU A 160 7.58 0.69 2.79
C LEU A 160 7.17 1.62 3.93
N SER A 161 6.60 2.77 3.61
CA SER A 161 5.97 3.66 4.60
C SER A 161 4.67 3.04 5.15
N PHE A 162 4.20 3.50 6.30
CA PHE A 162 2.90 3.07 6.84
C PHE A 162 1.74 3.38 5.89
N ALA A 163 1.80 4.51 5.18
CA ALA A 163 0.82 4.86 4.16
C ALA A 163 0.81 3.84 3.00
N GLU A 164 1.98 3.47 2.46
CA GLU A 164 2.07 2.47 1.41
C GLU A 164 1.62 1.08 1.90
N ARG A 165 1.92 0.71 3.14
CA ARG A 165 1.43 -0.53 3.76
C ARG A 165 -0.10 -0.56 3.83
N GLU A 166 -0.73 0.54 4.21
CA GLU A 166 -2.19 0.62 4.25
C GLU A 166 -2.82 0.66 2.85
N ILE A 167 -2.20 1.32 1.86
CA ILE A 167 -2.64 1.24 0.47
C ILE A 167 -2.63 -0.22 -0.01
N VAL A 168 -1.57 -0.97 0.26
CA VAL A 168 -1.44 -2.40 -0.06
C VAL A 168 -2.53 -3.21 0.66
N THR A 169 -2.71 -3.01 1.96
CA THR A 169 -3.68 -3.73 2.78
C THR A 169 -5.12 -3.48 2.34
N VAL A 170 -5.50 -2.20 2.19
CA VAL A 170 -6.85 -1.80 1.74
C VAL A 170 -7.16 -2.40 0.37
N SER A 171 -6.19 -2.36 -0.55
CA SER A 171 -6.36 -2.89 -1.90
C SER A 171 -6.53 -4.41 -1.92
N ALA A 172 -5.75 -5.14 -1.13
CA ALA A 172 -5.88 -6.59 -1.02
C ALA A 172 -7.23 -6.98 -0.39
N ILE A 173 -7.62 -6.35 0.73
CA ILE A 173 -8.88 -6.66 1.41
C ILE A 173 -10.08 -6.30 0.52
N SER A 174 -9.99 -5.26 -0.31
CA SER A 174 -11.03 -4.90 -1.28
C SER A 174 -11.31 -6.02 -2.28
N ALA A 175 -10.31 -6.85 -2.59
CA ALA A 175 -10.42 -7.98 -3.50
C ALA A 175 -10.80 -9.31 -2.81
N LEU A 176 -11.00 -9.31 -1.48
CA LEU A 176 -11.41 -10.46 -0.69
C LEU A 176 -12.90 -10.37 -0.34
N GLU A 177 -13.62 -11.49 -0.47
CA GLU A 177 -15.00 -11.60 0.00
C GLU A 177 -15.06 -11.88 1.51
N GLY A 178 -16.10 -11.35 2.19
CA GLY A 178 -16.34 -11.60 3.61
C GLY A 178 -15.40 -10.87 4.56
N CYS A 179 -14.66 -9.86 4.08
CA CYS A 179 -13.70 -9.06 4.85
C CYS A 179 -14.14 -7.59 5.00
N GLU A 180 -15.42 -7.29 4.81
CA GLU A 180 -15.96 -5.93 4.85
C GLU A 180 -15.68 -5.20 6.16
N PRO A 181 -15.80 -5.80 7.35
CA PRO A 181 -15.47 -5.12 8.61
C PRO A 181 -14.00 -4.73 8.70
N GLN A 182 -13.09 -5.58 8.18
CA GLN A 182 -11.65 -5.28 8.12
C GLN A 182 -11.36 -4.19 7.10
N LEU A 183 -12.03 -4.19 5.95
CA LEU A 183 -11.89 -3.14 4.96
C LEU A 183 -12.25 -1.76 5.54
N VAL A 184 -13.41 -1.64 6.19
CA VAL A 184 -13.82 -0.40 6.86
C VAL A 184 -12.82 0.03 7.92
N ALA A 185 -12.31 -0.90 8.73
CA ALA A 185 -11.31 -0.61 9.75
C ALA A 185 -10.00 -0.10 9.14
N HIS A 186 -9.49 -0.72 8.07
CA HIS A 186 -8.26 -0.32 7.40
C HIS A 186 -8.42 0.97 6.59
N VAL A 187 -9.57 1.23 5.94
CA VAL A 187 -9.83 2.52 5.31
C VAL A 187 -9.81 3.67 6.34
N SER A 188 -10.39 3.45 7.52
CA SER A 188 -10.29 4.41 8.62
C SER A 188 -8.85 4.54 9.14
N GLY A 189 -8.16 3.40 9.32
CA GLY A 189 -6.79 3.35 9.81
C GLY A 189 -5.78 3.98 8.84
N ALA A 190 -5.99 3.84 7.54
CA ALA A 190 -5.14 4.42 6.51
C ALA A 190 -5.02 5.95 6.64
N ARG A 191 -6.11 6.64 7.02
CA ARG A 191 -6.07 8.08 7.34
C ARG A 191 -5.14 8.39 8.50
N ASN A 192 -5.17 7.56 9.54
CA ASN A 192 -4.27 7.70 10.70
C ASN A 192 -2.80 7.40 10.33
N MET A 193 -2.57 6.71 9.21
CA MET A 193 -1.27 6.40 8.64
C MET A 193 -0.88 7.33 7.48
N CYS A 194 -1.54 8.51 7.38
CA CYS A 194 -1.25 9.59 6.42
C CYS A 194 -1.62 9.27 4.96
N VAL A 195 -2.54 8.35 4.69
CA VAL A 195 -3.19 8.23 3.37
C VAL A 195 -4.26 9.30 3.27
N THR A 196 -4.25 10.09 2.22
CA THR A 196 -5.24 11.17 2.03
C THR A 196 -6.60 10.62 1.58
N ASP A 197 -7.68 11.38 1.79
CA ASP A 197 -9.01 10.99 1.32
C ASP A 197 -9.05 10.88 -0.21
N GLU A 198 -8.33 11.74 -0.93
CA GLU A 198 -8.21 11.69 -2.38
C GLU A 198 -7.54 10.40 -2.86
N GLN A 199 -6.49 9.96 -2.16
CA GLN A 199 -5.83 8.67 -2.45
C GLN A 199 -6.76 7.49 -2.18
N LEU A 200 -7.49 7.51 -1.07
CA LEU A 200 -8.46 6.47 -0.74
C LEU A 200 -9.58 6.39 -1.77
N HIS A 201 -10.12 7.53 -2.22
CA HIS A 201 -11.16 7.58 -3.25
C HIS A 201 -10.66 7.12 -4.63
N GLU A 202 -9.36 7.19 -4.89
CA GLU A 202 -8.78 6.74 -6.15
C GLU A 202 -8.59 5.21 -6.20
N ILE A 203 -8.41 4.53 -5.05
CA ILE A 203 -8.22 3.06 -5.00
C ILE A 203 -9.32 2.30 -5.75
N PRO A 204 -10.63 2.52 -5.51
CA PRO A 204 -11.69 1.81 -6.26
C PRO A 204 -11.62 2.06 -7.77
N THR A 205 -11.19 3.25 -8.19
CA THR A 205 -11.04 3.57 -9.61
C THR A 205 -9.89 2.78 -10.24
N VAL A 206 -8.75 2.70 -9.55
CA VAL A 206 -7.60 1.90 -9.99
C VAL A 206 -7.96 0.41 -10.05
N LEU A 207 -8.64 -0.11 -9.03
CA LEU A 207 -9.10 -1.50 -9.00
C LEU A 207 -9.99 -1.82 -10.20
N ARG A 208 -10.97 -0.97 -10.49
CA ARG A 208 -11.87 -1.14 -11.63
C ARG A 208 -11.15 -1.18 -12.97
N GLN A 209 -10.19 -0.27 -13.15
CA GLN A 209 -9.45 -0.12 -14.40
C GLN A 209 -8.42 -1.23 -14.64
N ARG A 210 -7.78 -1.72 -13.58
CA ARG A 210 -6.60 -2.58 -13.67
C ARG A 210 -6.82 -4.01 -13.18
N VAL A 211 -7.91 -4.29 -12.47
CA VAL A 211 -8.18 -5.59 -11.87
C VAL A 211 -9.56 -6.12 -12.26
N GLY A 212 -10.59 -5.30 -12.21
CA GLY A 212 -11.94 -5.63 -12.62
C GLY A 212 -13.00 -4.92 -11.80
N GLU A 213 -14.24 -4.86 -12.32
CA GLU A 213 -15.33 -4.12 -11.66
C GLU A 213 -15.77 -4.72 -10.32
N ALA A 214 -15.67 -6.05 -10.16
CA ALA A 214 -16.12 -6.72 -8.94
C ALA A 214 -15.31 -6.30 -7.69
N GLU A 215 -14.09 -5.82 -7.87
CA GLU A 215 -13.17 -5.44 -6.79
C GLU A 215 -13.27 -3.98 -6.36
N SER A 216 -14.07 -3.19 -7.07
CA SER A 216 -14.15 -1.73 -6.82
C SER A 216 -15.09 -1.34 -5.66
N ARG A 217 -15.43 -2.21 -4.72
CA ARG A 217 -16.36 -2.04 -3.58
C ARG A 217 -16.43 -0.61 -3.01
N GLN A 218 -17.01 0.29 -3.78
CA GLN A 218 -17.03 1.73 -3.52
C GLN A 218 -17.78 2.10 -2.21
N GLU A 219 -18.72 1.26 -1.78
CA GLU A 219 -19.51 1.44 -0.55
C GLU A 219 -18.66 1.34 0.73
N ALA A 220 -17.51 0.64 0.68
CA ALA A 220 -16.59 0.54 1.80
C ALA A 220 -15.72 1.79 2.00
N TYR A 221 -15.78 2.76 1.07
CA TYR A 221 -15.04 4.03 1.10
C TYR A 221 -16.02 5.20 1.32
N PRO A 222 -16.69 5.31 2.47
CA PRO A 222 -17.67 6.37 2.69
C PRO A 222 -17.00 7.73 2.65
N CYS A 223 -17.61 8.64 1.88
CA CYS A 223 -17.18 10.04 1.76
C CYS A 223 -17.31 10.84 3.05
N ASP A 224 -18.03 10.33 4.08
CA ASP A 224 -18.45 11.05 5.28
C ASP A 224 -18.21 10.24 6.56
N ILE A 225 -16.97 9.91 6.88
CA ILE A 225 -16.63 9.63 8.29
C ILE A 225 -15.86 10.87 8.80
N ARG A 226 -16.63 11.85 9.29
CA ARG A 226 -16.11 12.97 10.11
C ARG A 226 -15.87 12.50 11.53
#